data_c6a86fef96e5fa42c595c518e4660658
#
_entry.id   c6a86fef96e5fa42c595c518e4660658
#
_cell.length_a   1.000
_cell.length_b   1.000
_cell.length_c   1.000
_cell.angle_alpha   90.00
_cell.angle_beta   90.00
_cell.angle_gamma   90.00
#
_symmetry.space_group_name_H-M   'P 1'
#
loop_
_entity.id
_entity.type
_entity.pdbx_description
1 polymer ?
#
loop_
_entity_poly.entity_id
_entity_poly.type
_entity_poly.pdbx_seq_one_letter_code
_entity_poly.pdbx_strand_id
1 'polypeptide(L)'
;TFMGALKTFAFDGARVVGVPMEPDGMDLNALEDQLRQQKNVKFIYVITTFQNPTGYTTSMEKRREIYALAQRYDVMILEDNPYFELRYSGEYVPPLKSLDEDGRVFFAGSLSKILSPGVRMGYAQANRQLIERMAQSRMASDIHCNLFFQAVAAEYFNRFDLDAHIA
;
A
#
# COMPACT_ATOMS: atom_id res chain seq x y z
N THR A 1 -8.15 -7.80 -6.85
CA THR A 1 -7.62 -6.75 -5.97
C THR A 1 -8.68 -6.23 -4.99
N PHE A 2 -8.31 -5.51 -3.95
CA PHE A 2 -9.22 -5.09 -2.89
C PHE A 2 -10.32 -4.15 -3.42
N MET A 3 -11.56 -4.63 -3.33
CA MET A 3 -12.72 -3.93 -3.92
C MET A 3 -13.00 -2.56 -3.29
N GLY A 4 -12.64 -2.40 -2.00
CA GLY A 4 -12.79 -1.10 -1.32
C GLY A 4 -11.96 0.00 -1.99
N ALA A 5 -10.68 -0.27 -2.26
CA ALA A 5 -9.80 0.67 -2.96
C ALA A 5 -10.31 0.98 -4.36
N LEU A 6 -10.71 -0.05 -5.14
CA LEU A 6 -11.22 0.16 -6.51
C LEU A 6 -12.48 1.03 -6.53
N LYS A 7 -13.39 0.82 -5.59
CA LYS A 7 -14.61 1.65 -5.47
C LYS A 7 -14.28 3.10 -5.14
N THR A 8 -13.32 3.32 -4.22
CA THR A 8 -12.85 4.68 -3.89
C THR A 8 -12.24 5.37 -5.10
N PHE A 9 -11.35 4.70 -5.83
CA PHE A 9 -10.75 5.27 -7.05
C PHE A 9 -11.80 5.62 -8.10
N ALA A 10 -12.77 4.72 -8.33
CA ALA A 10 -13.85 4.96 -9.28
C ALA A 10 -14.77 6.11 -8.83
N PHE A 11 -15.05 6.24 -7.54
CA PHE A 11 -15.84 7.34 -6.98
C PHE A 11 -15.17 8.70 -7.22
N ASP A 12 -13.85 8.76 -7.11
CA ASP A 12 -13.04 9.96 -7.40
C ASP A 12 -12.78 10.16 -8.91
N GLY A 13 -13.46 9.41 -9.76
CA GLY A 13 -13.41 9.56 -11.22
C GLY A 13 -12.18 8.92 -11.88
N ALA A 14 -11.41 8.11 -11.17
CA ALA A 14 -10.28 7.41 -11.76
C ALA A 14 -10.76 6.24 -12.64
N ARG A 15 -10.17 6.12 -13.83
CA ARG A 15 -10.30 4.92 -14.65
C ARG A 15 -9.34 3.85 -14.18
N VAL A 16 -9.87 2.76 -13.66
CA VAL A 16 -9.07 1.61 -13.22
C VAL A 16 -8.86 0.64 -14.40
N VAL A 17 -7.61 0.26 -14.62
CA VAL A 17 -7.21 -0.73 -15.63
C VAL A 17 -6.58 -1.93 -14.93
N GLY A 18 -7.10 -3.14 -15.20
CA GLY A 18 -6.58 -4.36 -14.60
C GLY A 18 -5.30 -4.84 -15.27
N VAL A 19 -4.37 -5.33 -14.46
CA VAL A 19 -3.18 -6.06 -14.92
C VAL A 19 -3.25 -7.48 -14.39
N PRO A 20 -3.01 -8.52 -15.21
CA PRO A 20 -3.01 -9.90 -14.77
C PRO A 20 -2.03 -10.15 -13.62
N MET A 21 -2.36 -11.15 -12.80
CA MET A 21 -1.50 -11.60 -11.69
C MET A 21 -0.98 -13.00 -11.98
N GLU A 22 0.28 -13.20 -11.65
CA GLU A 22 0.98 -14.48 -11.59
C GLU A 22 1.20 -14.88 -10.12
N PRO A 23 1.56 -16.15 -9.82
CA PRO A 23 1.73 -16.58 -8.43
C PRO A 23 2.74 -15.78 -7.60
N ASP A 24 3.74 -15.19 -8.25
CA ASP A 24 4.82 -14.38 -7.66
C ASP A 24 4.67 -12.88 -7.86
N GLY A 25 3.48 -12.41 -8.30
CA GLY A 25 3.16 -11.00 -8.44
C GLY A 25 2.47 -10.63 -9.74
N MET A 26 2.51 -9.36 -10.10
CA MET A 26 1.91 -8.82 -11.31
C MET A 26 2.66 -9.29 -12.56
N ASP A 27 1.95 -9.53 -13.66
CA ASP A 27 2.55 -9.73 -14.98
C ASP A 27 3.21 -8.42 -15.45
N LEU A 28 4.54 -8.42 -15.51
CA LEU A 28 5.34 -7.23 -15.82
C LEU A 28 5.19 -6.78 -17.29
N ASN A 29 5.03 -7.72 -18.22
CA ASN A 29 4.83 -7.38 -19.63
C ASN A 29 3.47 -6.70 -19.81
N ALA A 30 2.44 -7.26 -19.21
CA ALA A 30 1.10 -6.66 -19.23
C ALA A 30 1.08 -5.31 -18.53
N LEU A 31 1.83 -5.13 -17.42
CA LEU A 31 1.98 -3.84 -16.75
C LEU A 31 2.63 -2.81 -17.69
N GLU A 32 3.77 -3.15 -18.31
CA GLU A 32 4.47 -2.24 -19.22
C GLU A 32 3.61 -1.88 -20.42
N ASP A 33 2.87 -2.83 -21.00
CA ASP A 33 1.94 -2.57 -22.10
C ASP A 33 0.85 -1.57 -21.68
N GLN A 34 0.29 -1.69 -20.49
CA GLN A 34 -0.68 -0.71 -19.99
C GLN A 34 -0.05 0.66 -19.77
N LEU A 35 1.13 0.74 -19.18
CA LEU A 35 1.85 2.01 -18.98
C LEU A 35 2.15 2.69 -20.31
N ARG A 36 2.45 1.93 -21.37
CA ARG A 36 2.72 2.44 -22.73
C ARG A 36 1.47 2.91 -23.45
N GLN A 37 0.35 2.19 -23.30
CA GLN A 37 -0.90 2.45 -24.01
C GLN A 37 -1.78 3.54 -23.36
N GLN A 38 -1.76 3.61 -22.03
CA GLN A 38 -2.63 4.54 -21.30
C GLN A 38 -1.99 5.92 -21.21
N LYS A 39 -2.78 6.95 -21.51
CA LYS A 39 -2.36 8.34 -21.31
C LYS A 39 -2.67 8.75 -19.86
N ASN A 40 -1.74 9.50 -19.24
CA ASN A 40 -1.97 10.14 -17.94
C ASN A 40 -2.21 9.13 -16.78
N VAL A 41 -1.42 8.05 -16.75
CA VAL A 41 -1.42 7.12 -15.61
C VAL A 41 -0.97 7.88 -14.35
N LYS A 42 -1.76 7.79 -13.28
CA LYS A 42 -1.46 8.52 -12.02
C LYS A 42 -0.63 7.67 -11.07
N PHE A 43 -1.00 6.41 -10.94
CA PHE A 43 -0.26 5.48 -10.06
C PHE A 43 -0.55 4.03 -10.43
N ILE A 44 0.37 3.17 -10.01
CA ILE A 44 0.21 1.72 -9.99
C ILE A 44 -0.27 1.34 -8.58
N TYR A 45 -1.42 0.69 -8.45
CA TYR A 45 -1.92 0.17 -7.18
C TYR A 45 -1.52 -1.29 -7.01
N VAL A 46 -0.82 -1.60 -5.92
CA VAL A 46 -0.35 -2.95 -5.61
C VAL A 46 -0.62 -3.33 -4.15
N ILE A 47 -0.92 -4.62 -3.93
CA ILE A 47 -0.85 -5.28 -2.62
C ILE A 47 0.28 -6.29 -2.75
N THR A 48 1.45 -5.97 -2.20
CA THR A 48 2.68 -6.73 -2.47
C THR A 48 2.83 -7.98 -1.60
N THR A 49 2.15 -8.04 -0.47
CA THR A 49 2.22 -9.18 0.46
C THR A 49 0.82 -9.67 0.80
N PHE A 50 0.58 -10.97 0.63
CA PHE A 50 -0.72 -11.63 0.87
C PHE A 50 -1.87 -10.91 0.15
N GLN A 51 -1.69 -10.74 -1.17
CA GLN A 51 -2.61 -10.01 -2.03
C GLN A 51 -4.07 -10.45 -1.83
N ASN A 52 -4.96 -9.50 -1.66
CA ASN A 52 -6.39 -9.75 -1.55
C ASN A 52 -7.04 -9.69 -2.95
N PRO A 53 -7.66 -10.80 -3.48
CA PRO A 53 -8.04 -12.01 -2.72
C PRO A 53 -7.13 -13.24 -2.96
N THR A 54 -6.03 -13.15 -3.72
CA THR A 54 -5.27 -14.32 -4.19
C THR A 54 -4.38 -14.95 -3.11
N GLY A 55 -3.98 -14.21 -2.09
CA GLY A 55 -2.98 -14.62 -1.11
C GLY A 55 -1.54 -14.58 -1.62
N TYR A 56 -1.31 -14.21 -2.88
CA TYR A 56 0.03 -14.18 -3.46
C TYR A 56 0.91 -13.11 -2.81
N THR A 57 2.20 -13.42 -2.73
CA THR A 57 3.23 -12.45 -2.31
C THR A 57 4.13 -12.16 -3.50
N THR A 58 4.23 -10.88 -3.85
CA THR A 58 5.11 -10.42 -4.93
C THR A 58 6.57 -10.66 -4.56
N SER A 59 7.30 -11.33 -5.43
CA SER A 59 8.73 -11.61 -5.25
C SER A 59 9.54 -10.30 -5.21
N MET A 60 10.72 -10.34 -4.56
CA MET A 60 11.59 -9.17 -4.49
C MET A 60 12.09 -8.73 -5.88
N GLU A 61 12.27 -9.69 -6.79
CA GLU A 61 12.62 -9.43 -8.18
C GLU A 61 11.53 -8.60 -8.87
N LYS A 62 10.28 -9.04 -8.81
CA LYS A 62 9.16 -8.31 -9.38
C LYS A 62 8.91 -6.94 -8.72
N ARG A 63 9.18 -6.81 -7.41
CA ARG A 63 9.12 -5.49 -6.74
C ARG A 63 10.12 -4.50 -7.35
N ARG A 64 11.37 -4.96 -7.62
CA ARG A 64 12.37 -4.13 -8.30
C ARG A 64 11.94 -3.73 -9.72
N GLU A 65 11.40 -4.68 -10.48
CA GLU A 65 10.94 -4.42 -11.84
C GLU A 65 9.73 -3.46 -11.88
N ILE A 66 8.75 -3.64 -10.98
CA ILE A 66 7.62 -2.70 -10.84
C ILE A 66 8.14 -1.29 -10.52
N TYR A 67 9.11 -1.18 -9.62
CA TYR A 67 9.73 0.11 -9.28
C TYR A 67 10.46 0.72 -10.47
N ALA A 68 11.26 -0.07 -11.20
CA ALA A 68 11.97 0.37 -12.40
C ALA A 68 11.01 0.83 -13.51
N LEU A 69 9.90 0.11 -13.72
CA LEU A 69 8.85 0.53 -14.64
C LEU A 69 8.20 1.85 -14.20
N ALA A 70 7.91 1.99 -12.91
CA ALA A 70 7.35 3.24 -12.37
C ALA A 70 8.30 4.42 -12.57
N GLN A 71 9.62 4.23 -12.44
CA GLN A 71 10.63 5.24 -12.75
C GLN A 71 10.65 5.58 -14.24
N ARG A 72 10.69 4.56 -15.10
CA ARG A 72 10.76 4.72 -16.57
C ARG A 72 9.58 5.49 -17.14
N TYR A 73 8.38 5.26 -16.62
CA TYR A 73 7.14 5.88 -17.08
C TYR A 73 6.69 7.08 -16.24
N ASP A 74 7.51 7.48 -15.26
CA ASP A 74 7.26 8.59 -14.34
C ASP A 74 5.88 8.52 -13.66
N VAL A 75 5.56 7.37 -13.08
CA VAL A 75 4.31 7.12 -12.36
C VAL A 75 4.56 6.85 -10.89
N MET A 76 3.59 7.18 -10.05
CA MET A 76 3.60 6.86 -8.62
C MET A 76 3.25 5.40 -8.38
N ILE A 77 3.61 4.87 -7.22
CA ILE A 77 3.14 3.57 -6.73
C ILE A 77 2.36 3.79 -5.44
N LEU A 78 1.16 3.22 -5.37
CA LEU A 78 0.40 3.07 -4.13
C LEU A 78 0.54 1.62 -3.67
N GLU A 79 1.41 1.38 -2.69
CA GLU A 79 1.58 0.09 -2.03
C GLU A 79 0.64 0.00 -0.84
N ASP A 80 -0.41 -0.82 -0.96
CA ASP A 80 -1.37 -1.11 0.10
C ASP A 80 -0.97 -2.43 0.78
N ASN A 81 -0.56 -2.37 2.05
CA ASN A 81 0.09 -3.51 2.69
C ASN A 81 -0.44 -3.77 4.11
N PRO A 82 -1.73 -4.16 4.25
CA PRO A 82 -2.36 -4.34 5.55
C PRO A 82 -2.06 -5.68 6.23
N TYR A 83 -1.33 -6.59 5.57
CA TYR A 83 -1.16 -7.97 6.03
C TYR A 83 0.30 -8.40 6.19
N PHE A 84 1.27 -7.55 5.88
CA PHE A 84 2.67 -8.01 5.71
C PHE A 84 3.30 -8.52 7.03
N GLU A 85 2.84 -8.07 8.17
CA GLU A 85 3.28 -8.54 9.48
C GLU A 85 2.72 -9.94 9.82
N LEU A 86 1.60 -10.34 9.19
CA LEU A 86 0.88 -11.59 9.49
C LEU A 86 1.46 -12.78 8.72
N ARG A 87 2.75 -13.02 8.85
CA ARG A 87 3.41 -14.13 8.16
C ARG A 87 3.54 -15.35 9.09
N TYR A 88 2.83 -16.42 8.74
CA TYR A 88 2.87 -17.68 9.48
C TYR A 88 3.98 -18.62 9.02
N SER A 89 4.50 -18.44 7.80
CA SER A 89 5.57 -19.29 7.24
C SER A 89 6.26 -18.59 6.08
N GLY A 90 7.46 -19.10 5.71
CA GLY A 90 8.28 -18.55 4.64
C GLY A 90 9.09 -17.33 5.08
N GLU A 91 9.86 -16.78 4.13
CA GLU A 91 10.78 -15.68 4.40
C GLU A 91 10.09 -14.31 4.31
N TYR A 92 10.58 -13.37 5.11
CA TYR A 92 10.15 -11.99 5.03
C TYR A 92 10.64 -11.36 3.72
N VAL A 93 9.72 -10.73 2.98
CA VAL A 93 10.04 -9.96 1.78
C VAL A 93 9.82 -8.48 2.09
N PRO A 94 10.88 -7.64 2.11
CA PRO A 94 10.76 -6.22 2.38
C PRO A 94 9.74 -5.53 1.46
N PRO A 95 8.92 -4.58 1.96
CA PRO A 95 7.94 -3.89 1.14
C PRO A 95 8.62 -3.16 -0.04
N LEU A 96 7.86 -2.92 -1.10
CA LEU A 96 8.33 -2.17 -2.26
C LEU A 96 8.81 -0.76 -1.85
N LYS A 97 8.18 -0.17 -0.83
CA LYS A 97 8.61 1.09 -0.20
C LYS A 97 10.09 1.09 0.20
N SER A 98 10.67 -0.06 0.56
CA SER A 98 12.10 -0.14 0.91
C SER A 98 13.05 0.14 -0.26
N LEU A 99 12.56 0.11 -1.50
CA LEU A 99 13.30 0.43 -2.73
C LEU A 99 13.18 1.91 -3.12
N ASP A 100 12.38 2.70 -2.40
CA ASP A 100 12.00 4.05 -2.81
C ASP A 100 13.13 5.07 -2.57
N GLU A 101 13.88 5.36 -3.60
CA GLU A 101 14.99 6.33 -3.59
C GLU A 101 14.55 7.74 -4.04
N ASP A 102 13.47 7.86 -4.78
CA ASP A 102 13.01 9.13 -5.39
C ASP A 102 11.64 9.64 -4.90
N GLY A 103 11.09 8.97 -3.88
CA GLY A 103 9.87 9.42 -3.21
C GLY A 103 8.58 9.13 -3.98
N ARG A 104 8.60 8.19 -4.94
CA ARG A 104 7.42 7.83 -5.75
C ARG A 104 6.53 6.77 -5.13
N VAL A 105 6.93 6.13 -4.03
CA VAL A 105 6.12 5.12 -3.37
C VAL A 105 5.36 5.71 -2.20
N PHE A 106 4.03 5.66 -2.29
CA PHE A 106 3.12 5.88 -1.18
C PHE A 106 2.80 4.52 -0.55
N PHE A 107 3.26 4.29 0.67
CA PHE A 107 2.95 3.08 1.44
C PHE A 107 1.77 3.33 2.36
N ALA A 108 0.79 2.43 2.35
CA ALA A 108 -0.35 2.44 3.26
C ALA A 108 -0.36 1.16 4.10
N GLY A 109 -0.29 1.32 5.41
CA GLY A 109 -0.42 0.24 6.39
C GLY A 109 -1.68 0.38 7.22
N SER A 110 -2.09 -0.71 7.88
CA SER A 110 -3.32 -0.75 8.66
C SER A 110 -3.12 -1.47 10.00
N LEU A 111 -3.66 -0.90 11.07
CA LEU A 111 -3.70 -1.58 12.38
C LEU A 111 -4.90 -2.54 12.51
N SER A 112 -5.78 -2.58 11.52
CA SER A 112 -7.00 -3.39 11.57
C SER A 112 -6.74 -4.88 11.66
N LYS A 113 -5.58 -5.36 11.21
CA LYS A 113 -5.26 -6.80 11.14
C LYS A 113 -4.28 -7.23 12.22
N ILE A 114 -3.46 -6.30 12.71
CA ILE A 114 -2.42 -6.57 13.70
C ILE A 114 -2.79 -6.10 15.11
N LEU A 115 -3.79 -5.23 15.26
CA LEU A 115 -4.26 -4.77 16.57
C LEU A 115 -5.79 -4.99 16.71
N SER A 116 -6.60 -4.19 16.03
CA SER A 116 -8.05 -4.34 16.05
C SER A 116 -8.71 -3.60 14.88
N PRO A 117 -9.66 -4.22 14.19
CA PRO A 117 -10.40 -3.54 13.12
C PRO A 117 -11.30 -2.40 13.63
N GLY A 118 -11.73 -2.47 14.90
CA GLY A 118 -12.61 -1.48 15.52
C GLY A 118 -11.95 -0.14 15.82
N VAL A 119 -10.62 -0.08 15.94
CA VAL A 119 -9.90 1.18 16.21
C VAL A 119 -9.85 2.12 15.02
N ARG A 120 -10.12 1.64 13.81
CA ARG A 120 -10.18 2.40 12.56
C ARG A 120 -8.91 3.24 12.31
N MET A 121 -7.75 2.63 12.49
CA MET A 121 -6.46 3.29 12.32
C MET A 121 -5.63 2.63 11.23
N GLY A 122 -4.92 3.46 10.51
CA GLY A 122 -3.88 3.10 9.56
C GLY A 122 -2.80 4.17 9.57
N TYR A 123 -1.74 3.92 8.84
CA TYR A 123 -0.63 4.85 8.69
C TYR A 123 -0.19 4.92 7.24
N ALA A 124 0.44 6.02 6.88
CA ALA A 124 1.01 6.22 5.57
C ALA A 124 2.46 6.69 5.68
N GLN A 125 3.28 6.22 4.75
CA GLN A 125 4.64 6.66 4.56
C GLN A 125 4.85 7.05 3.09
N ALA A 126 5.19 8.31 2.87
CA ALA A 126 5.43 8.85 1.53
C ALA A 126 6.41 10.03 1.60
N ASN A 127 6.73 10.63 0.45
CA ASN A 127 7.48 11.88 0.45
C ASN A 127 6.66 13.00 1.14
N ARG A 128 7.38 14.00 1.63
CA ARG A 128 6.80 15.07 2.43
C ARG A 128 5.64 15.80 1.73
N GLN A 129 5.78 16.06 0.43
CA GLN A 129 4.77 16.80 -0.33
C GLN A 129 3.45 16.02 -0.41
N LEU A 130 3.51 14.70 -0.61
CA LEU A 130 2.31 13.83 -0.61
C LEU A 130 1.64 13.80 0.76
N ILE A 131 2.42 13.67 1.84
CA ILE A 131 1.87 13.67 3.20
C ILE A 131 1.22 15.02 3.53
N GLU A 132 1.83 16.13 3.16
CA GLU A 132 1.25 17.46 3.36
C GLU A 132 -0.07 17.64 2.57
N ARG A 133 -0.13 17.16 1.31
CA ARG A 133 -1.36 17.17 0.51
C ARG A 133 -2.46 16.29 1.11
N MET A 134 -2.09 15.10 1.59
CA MET A 134 -3.02 14.21 2.26
C MET A 134 -3.58 14.85 3.54
N ALA A 135 -2.74 15.48 4.35
CA ALA A 135 -3.16 16.19 5.56
C ALA A 135 -4.13 17.34 5.24
N GLN A 136 -3.84 18.12 4.19
CA GLN A 136 -4.75 19.20 3.74
C GLN A 136 -6.10 18.66 3.27
N SER A 137 -6.10 17.58 2.47
CA SER A 137 -7.34 16.92 2.03
C SER A 137 -8.15 16.40 3.21
N ARG A 138 -7.45 15.84 4.20
CA ARG A 138 -8.08 15.35 5.43
C ARG A 138 -8.72 16.44 6.26
N MET A 139 -8.09 17.60 6.40
CA MET A 139 -8.67 18.76 7.09
C MET A 139 -10.00 19.22 6.45
N ALA A 140 -10.15 19.00 5.14
CA ALA A 140 -11.38 19.35 4.43
C ALA A 140 -12.47 18.25 4.53
N SER A 141 -12.10 17.00 4.90
CA SER A 141 -13.03 15.85 4.95
C SER A 141 -13.49 15.52 6.37
N ASP A 142 -12.58 15.11 7.25
CA ASP A 142 -12.89 14.62 8.59
C ASP A 142 -12.05 15.28 9.71
N ILE A 143 -11.30 16.32 9.38
CA ILE A 143 -10.44 17.13 10.27
C ILE A 143 -9.26 16.31 10.83
N HIS A 144 -9.51 15.25 11.58
CA HIS A 144 -8.45 14.41 12.18
C HIS A 144 -8.95 12.99 12.48
N CYS A 145 -8.00 12.06 12.69
CA CYS A 145 -8.30 10.73 13.22
C CYS A 145 -8.82 10.79 14.66
N ASN A 146 -9.43 9.70 15.10
CA ASN A 146 -9.81 9.53 16.50
C ASN A 146 -8.58 9.59 17.43
N LEU A 147 -8.43 10.69 18.15
CA LEU A 147 -7.28 10.95 19.03
C LEU A 147 -7.20 9.97 20.20
N PHE A 148 -8.34 9.53 20.74
CA PHE A 148 -8.36 8.56 21.83
C PHE A 148 -7.69 7.25 21.42
N PHE A 149 -8.12 6.67 20.28
CA PHE A 149 -7.49 5.42 19.81
C PHE A 149 -6.06 5.61 19.32
N GLN A 150 -5.67 6.79 18.85
CA GLN A 150 -4.26 7.08 18.58
C GLN A 150 -3.42 7.02 19.87
N ALA A 151 -3.88 7.61 20.95
CA ALA A 151 -3.22 7.57 22.24
C ALA A 151 -3.15 6.13 22.80
N VAL A 152 -4.24 5.36 22.69
CA VAL A 152 -4.28 3.95 23.10
C VAL A 152 -3.28 3.11 22.29
N ALA A 153 -3.22 3.27 20.96
CA ALA A 153 -2.29 2.55 20.12
C ALA A 153 -0.83 2.93 20.42
N ALA A 154 -0.54 4.24 20.62
CA ALA A 154 0.78 4.71 20.99
C ALA A 154 1.24 4.11 22.33
N GLU A 155 0.35 4.10 23.33
CA GLU A 155 0.64 3.51 24.65
C GLU A 155 0.83 2.00 24.55
N TYR A 156 0.04 1.32 23.72
CA TYR A 156 0.19 -0.11 23.48
C TYR A 156 1.57 -0.43 22.89
N PHE A 157 1.98 0.25 21.82
CA PHE A 157 3.28 0.03 21.18
C PHE A 157 4.48 0.44 22.06
N ASN A 158 4.29 1.35 23.01
CA ASN A 158 5.34 1.72 23.96
C ASN A 158 5.52 0.68 25.09
N ARG A 159 4.47 -0.06 25.43
CA ARG A 159 4.48 -1.00 26.59
C ARG A 159 4.57 -2.46 26.19
N PHE A 160 4.14 -2.83 25.01
CA PHE A 160 4.02 -4.21 24.58
C PHE A 160 4.80 -4.45 23.30
N ASP A 161 5.33 -5.66 23.20
CA ASP A 161 6.00 -6.14 21.99
C ASP A 161 4.94 -6.58 20.96
N LEU A 162 4.92 -5.90 19.79
CA LEU A 162 3.99 -6.21 18.72
C LEU A 162 4.27 -7.58 18.11
N ASP A 163 5.54 -7.98 17.98
CA ASP A 163 5.90 -9.26 17.38
C ASP A 163 5.43 -10.41 18.28
N ALA A 164 5.58 -10.26 19.60
CA ALA A 164 5.04 -11.22 20.57
C ALA A 164 3.50 -11.27 20.58
N HIS A 165 2.83 -10.17 20.24
CA HIS A 165 1.37 -10.13 20.10
C HIS A 165 0.88 -10.84 18.83
N ILE A 166 1.65 -10.76 17.74
CA ILE A 166 1.31 -11.36 16.43
C ILE A 166 1.62 -12.86 16.41
N ALA A 167 2.63 -13.34 17.16
CA ALA A 167 3.06 -14.73 17.25
C ALA A 167 2.01 -15.61 17.94
#